data_f3bf39942769841f254e22d482383b55
#
_entry.id   f3bf39942769841f254e22d482383b55
#
_cell.length_a   1.000
_cell.length_b   1.000
_cell.length_c   1.000
_cell.angle_alpha   90.00
_cell.angle_beta   90.00
_cell.angle_gamma   90.00
#
_symmetry.space_group_name_H-M   'P 1'
#
loop_
_entity.id
_entity.type
_entity.pdbx_description
1 polymer ?
#
loop_
_entity_poly.entity_id
_entity_poly.type
_entity_poly.pdbx_seq_one_letter_code
_entity_poly.pdbx_strand_id
1 'polypeptide(L)'
;MKMDWPKMLALVIFFMLLGGYYDRLNVDTRTIILPALIFIAAALIIGRMKQLQHEVRSARVTALEVVTQKLSLADIEGNERLTMVASPDRTVMTFYDNNQVSRLVLELIDNQPALKIIGEQGSAKLAINYDGAAVFSILSDQGEIIWSAP
;
A
#
# COMPACT_ATOMS: atom_id res chain seq x y z
N MET A 1 7.85 -0.82 18.25
CA MET A 1 7.86 0.48 18.98
C MET A 1 8.17 0.20 20.44
N LYS A 2 9.41 0.45 20.89
CA LYS A 2 9.77 0.31 22.30
C LYS A 2 9.13 1.47 23.06
N MET A 3 8.16 1.16 23.89
CA MET A 3 7.52 2.13 24.78
C MET A 3 8.57 2.58 25.80
N ASP A 4 8.86 3.87 25.83
CA ASP A 4 9.84 4.49 26.74
C ASP A 4 9.28 4.44 28.16
N TRP A 5 9.59 3.36 28.89
CA TRP A 5 9.12 3.08 30.25
C TRP A 5 9.28 4.28 31.22
N PRO A 6 10.40 5.04 31.20
CA PRO A 6 10.52 6.21 32.07
C PRO A 6 9.51 7.31 31.79
N LYS A 7 9.11 7.53 30.52
CA LYS A 7 8.09 8.53 30.16
C LYS A 7 6.69 8.11 30.61
N MET A 8 6.39 6.80 30.55
CA MET A 8 5.13 6.26 31.06
C MET A 8 5.05 6.38 32.59
N LEU A 9 6.14 6.09 33.29
CA LEU A 9 6.20 6.23 34.75
C LEU A 9 6.02 7.69 35.17
N ALA A 10 6.68 8.63 34.48
CA ALA A 10 6.51 10.06 34.72
C ALA A 10 5.07 10.54 34.52
N LEU A 11 4.37 10.01 33.49
CA LEU A 11 2.99 10.32 33.21
C LEU A 11 2.06 9.79 34.32
N VAL A 12 2.28 8.57 34.80
CA VAL A 12 1.52 7.97 35.90
C VAL A 12 1.72 8.75 37.20
N ILE A 13 2.95 9.12 37.53
CA ILE A 13 3.26 9.94 38.71
C ILE A 13 2.60 11.32 38.61
N PHE A 14 2.64 11.95 37.42
CA PHE A 14 1.99 13.22 37.17
C PHE A 14 0.46 13.14 37.39
N PHE A 15 -0.20 12.09 36.90
CA PHE A 15 -1.64 11.90 37.12
C PHE A 15 -1.98 11.57 38.58
N MET A 16 -1.12 10.84 39.30
CA MET A 16 -1.33 10.60 40.75
C MET A 16 -1.20 11.88 41.58
N LEU A 17 -0.22 12.73 41.25
CA LEU A 17 -0.05 14.04 41.91
C LEU A 17 -1.25 14.99 41.59
N LEU A 18 -1.68 15.00 40.33
CA LEU A 18 -2.84 15.76 39.90
C LEU A 18 -4.14 15.29 40.62
N GLY A 19 -4.33 13.97 40.77
CA GLY A 19 -5.48 13.39 41.47
C GLY A 19 -5.51 13.80 42.97
N GLY A 20 -4.35 13.73 43.65
CA GLY A 20 -4.22 14.17 45.04
C GLY A 20 -4.43 15.69 45.25
N TYR A 21 -4.07 16.48 44.25
CA TYR A 21 -4.32 17.93 44.28
C TYR A 21 -5.77 18.27 43.92
N TYR A 22 -6.38 17.48 43.05
CA TYR A 22 -7.78 17.64 42.59
C TYR A 22 -8.78 17.55 43.74
N ASP A 23 -8.53 16.67 44.71
CA ASP A 23 -9.41 16.52 45.90
C ASP A 23 -9.41 17.74 46.84
N ARG A 24 -8.39 18.59 46.76
CA ARG A 24 -8.27 19.82 47.56
C ARG A 24 -8.84 21.06 46.87
N LEU A 25 -9.25 20.94 45.58
CA LEU A 25 -9.81 22.06 44.81
C LEU A 25 -11.27 22.27 45.13
N ASN A 26 -11.70 23.54 45.05
CA ASN A 26 -13.09 23.92 45.20
C ASN A 26 -13.96 23.35 44.05
N VAL A 27 -15.23 23.06 44.28
CA VAL A 27 -16.15 22.43 43.30
C VAL A 27 -16.17 23.20 41.98
N ASP A 28 -16.18 24.53 42.01
CA ASP A 28 -16.20 25.38 40.81
C ASP A 28 -14.92 25.24 39.96
N THR A 29 -13.77 25.05 40.61
CA THR A 29 -12.46 24.88 39.92
C THR A 29 -12.38 23.50 39.28
N ARG A 30 -13.00 22.47 39.89
CA ARG A 30 -13.04 21.09 39.32
C ARG A 30 -13.82 21.03 38.01
N THR A 31 -14.93 21.79 37.91
CA THR A 31 -15.75 21.82 36.70
C THR A 31 -15.05 22.40 35.47
N ILE A 32 -14.03 23.23 35.66
CA ILE A 32 -13.27 23.86 34.58
C ILE A 32 -11.99 23.04 34.24
N ILE A 33 -11.30 22.58 35.28
CA ILE A 33 -10.00 21.91 35.10
C ILE A 33 -10.13 20.56 34.41
N LEU A 34 -11.14 19.75 34.73
CA LEU A 34 -11.32 18.43 34.17
C LEU A 34 -11.59 18.46 32.64
N PRO A 35 -12.53 19.26 32.12
CA PRO A 35 -12.73 19.42 30.70
C PRO A 35 -11.48 19.97 29.98
N ALA A 36 -10.78 20.95 30.60
CA ALA A 36 -9.56 21.50 30.00
C ALA A 36 -8.46 20.44 29.86
N LEU A 37 -8.23 19.58 30.84
CA LEU A 37 -7.28 18.47 30.77
C LEU A 37 -7.67 17.44 29.71
N ILE A 38 -8.96 17.11 29.59
CA ILE A 38 -9.47 16.20 28.56
C ILE A 38 -9.22 16.80 27.16
N PHE A 39 -9.47 18.09 26.97
CA PHE A 39 -9.21 18.78 25.71
C PHE A 39 -7.73 18.79 25.33
N ILE A 40 -6.84 19.05 26.29
CA ILE A 40 -5.38 19.02 26.07
C ILE A 40 -4.94 17.60 25.70
N ALA A 41 -5.40 16.59 26.44
CA ALA A 41 -5.08 15.20 26.14
C ALA A 41 -5.58 14.78 24.74
N ALA A 42 -6.80 15.14 24.37
CA ALA A 42 -7.36 14.87 23.05
C ALA A 42 -6.57 15.57 21.94
N ALA A 43 -6.20 16.84 22.12
CA ALA A 43 -5.37 17.57 21.16
C ALA A 43 -3.99 16.93 20.96
N LEU A 44 -3.35 16.47 22.03
CA LEU A 44 -2.07 15.76 21.97
C LEU A 44 -2.18 14.42 21.23
N ILE A 45 -3.25 13.66 21.48
CA ILE A 45 -3.51 12.38 20.80
C ILE A 45 -3.75 12.62 19.29
N ILE A 46 -4.57 13.60 18.94
CA ILE A 46 -4.86 13.95 17.54
C ILE A 46 -3.58 14.43 16.83
N GLY A 47 -2.77 15.25 17.50
CA GLY A 47 -1.49 15.71 16.98
C GLY A 47 -0.53 14.53 16.69
N ARG A 48 -0.44 13.58 17.61
CA ARG A 48 0.36 12.36 17.43
C ARG A 48 -0.18 11.45 16.33
N MET A 49 -1.49 11.29 16.22
CA MET A 49 -2.10 10.51 15.14
C MET A 49 -1.80 11.11 13.76
N LYS A 50 -1.89 12.44 13.62
CA LYS A 50 -1.53 13.12 12.36
C LYS A 50 -0.05 12.94 12.02
N GLN A 51 0.84 13.04 13.00
CA GLN A 51 2.28 12.82 12.81
C GLN A 51 2.56 11.38 12.36
N LEU A 52 1.96 10.37 13.02
CA LEU A 52 2.09 8.96 12.64
C LEU A 52 1.53 8.69 11.24
N GLN A 53 0.41 9.29 10.86
CA GLN A 53 -0.13 9.17 9.51
C GLN A 53 0.80 9.78 8.46
N HIS A 54 1.46 10.88 8.78
CA HIS A 54 2.44 11.50 7.88
C HIS A 54 3.70 10.64 7.75
N GLU A 55 4.19 10.06 8.85
CA GLU A 55 5.34 9.15 8.85
C GLU A 55 5.05 7.88 8.05
N VAL A 56 3.87 7.30 8.17
CA VAL A 56 3.45 6.12 7.40
C VAL A 56 3.32 6.45 5.90
N ARG A 57 2.79 7.63 5.55
CA ARG A 57 2.69 8.06 4.14
C ARG A 57 4.03 8.37 3.49
N SER A 58 5.00 8.80 4.28
CA SER A 58 6.36 9.14 3.80
C SER A 58 7.39 8.05 4.10
N ALA A 59 6.96 6.87 4.60
CA ALA A 59 7.86 5.76 4.86
C ALA A 59 8.53 5.32 3.57
N ARG A 60 9.76 5.77 3.38
CA ARG A 60 10.63 5.27 2.33
C ARG A 60 11.09 3.87 2.73
N VAL A 61 10.55 2.86 2.05
CA VAL A 61 11.02 1.49 2.22
C VAL A 61 12.41 1.39 1.59
N THR A 62 13.44 1.42 2.42
CA THR A 62 14.82 1.09 2.03
C THR A 62 15.04 -0.38 2.38
N ALA A 63 14.45 -1.29 1.59
CA ALA A 63 14.73 -2.71 1.71
C ALA A 63 15.77 -3.10 0.67
N LEU A 64 16.79 -3.86 1.09
CA LEU A 64 17.74 -4.51 0.17
C LEU A 64 17.06 -5.63 -0.62
N GLU A 65 16.01 -6.22 -0.03
CA GLU A 65 15.26 -7.33 -0.62
C GLU A 65 13.81 -7.29 -0.13
N VAL A 66 12.86 -7.52 -1.04
CA VAL A 66 11.43 -7.68 -0.72
C VAL A 66 11.02 -9.07 -1.20
N VAL A 67 10.79 -9.99 -0.28
CA VAL A 67 10.29 -11.33 -0.59
C VAL A 67 8.78 -11.35 -0.40
N THR A 68 8.04 -11.46 -1.51
CA THR A 68 6.58 -11.49 -1.51
C THR A 68 6.04 -12.29 -2.70
N GLN A 69 4.88 -12.91 -2.55
CA GLN A 69 4.18 -13.57 -3.66
C GLN A 69 3.38 -12.57 -4.51
N LYS A 70 2.97 -11.46 -3.95
CA LYS A 70 2.27 -10.38 -4.66
C LYS A 70 2.81 -9.02 -4.20
N LEU A 71 3.13 -8.16 -5.16
CA LEU A 71 3.42 -6.75 -4.97
C LEU A 71 2.42 -5.93 -5.79
N SER A 72 1.78 -4.94 -5.17
CA SER A 72 0.90 -4.00 -5.86
C SER A 72 1.38 -2.58 -5.63
N LEU A 73 1.40 -1.78 -6.68
CA LEU A 73 1.58 -0.34 -6.62
C LEU A 73 0.26 0.33 -6.95
N ALA A 74 -0.19 1.21 -6.06
CA ALA A 74 -1.40 1.99 -6.23
C ALA A 74 -1.06 3.48 -6.34
N ASP A 75 -1.93 4.24 -6.99
CA ASP A 75 -1.86 5.69 -7.01
C ASP A 75 -2.32 6.30 -5.67
N ILE A 76 -2.33 7.62 -5.59
CA ILE A 76 -2.74 8.35 -4.37
C ILE A 76 -4.23 8.17 -4.02
N GLU A 77 -5.04 7.73 -4.98
CA GLU A 77 -6.46 7.45 -4.83
C GLU A 77 -6.73 6.00 -4.39
N GLY A 78 -5.68 5.15 -4.41
CA GLY A 78 -5.76 3.75 -4.02
C GLY A 78 -6.05 2.80 -5.19
N ASN A 79 -6.09 3.28 -6.44
CA ASN A 79 -6.28 2.45 -7.62
C ASN A 79 -4.97 1.70 -7.95
N GLU A 80 -5.05 0.40 -8.17
CA GLU A 80 -3.89 -0.39 -8.59
C GLU A 80 -3.41 0.07 -9.98
N ARG A 81 -2.09 0.34 -10.10
CA ARG A 81 -1.43 0.75 -11.36
C ARG A 81 -0.49 -0.32 -11.89
N LEU A 82 0.06 -1.10 -11.00
CA LEU A 82 0.94 -2.22 -11.32
C LEU A 82 0.69 -3.34 -10.32
N THR A 83 0.61 -4.56 -10.80
CA THR A 83 0.71 -5.76 -9.96
C THR A 83 1.83 -6.68 -10.46
N MET A 84 2.54 -7.29 -9.53
CA MET A 84 3.48 -8.38 -9.78
C MET A 84 3.04 -9.57 -8.95
N VAL A 85 2.85 -10.72 -9.59
CA VAL A 85 2.47 -11.98 -8.92
C VAL A 85 3.46 -13.05 -9.33
N ALA A 86 3.97 -13.80 -8.36
CA ALA A 86 4.85 -14.94 -8.59
C ALA A 86 4.27 -16.19 -7.92
N SER A 87 4.17 -17.28 -8.66
CA SER A 87 3.84 -18.62 -8.22
C SER A 87 4.82 -19.61 -8.85
N PRO A 88 4.86 -20.90 -8.43
CA PRO A 88 5.83 -21.86 -8.94
C PRO A 88 5.85 -22.05 -10.47
N ASP A 89 4.70 -21.93 -11.11
CA ASP A 89 4.45 -22.15 -12.53
C ASP A 89 4.27 -20.86 -13.33
N ARG A 90 4.15 -19.71 -12.64
CA ARG A 90 3.76 -18.47 -13.29
C ARG A 90 4.33 -17.24 -12.59
N THR A 91 4.90 -16.34 -13.39
CA THR A 91 5.23 -14.97 -12.95
C THR A 91 4.58 -13.98 -13.90
N VAL A 92 3.84 -13.00 -13.37
CA VAL A 92 3.12 -12.00 -14.17
C VAL A 92 3.32 -10.62 -13.59
N MET A 93 3.58 -9.65 -14.47
CA MET A 93 3.56 -8.23 -14.19
C MET A 93 2.49 -7.58 -15.05
N THR A 94 1.53 -6.89 -14.43
CA THR A 94 0.37 -6.28 -15.11
C THR A 94 0.32 -4.79 -14.81
N PHE A 95 0.20 -3.98 -15.84
CA PHE A 95 -0.03 -2.53 -15.75
C PHE A 95 -1.48 -2.22 -16.10
N TYR A 96 -2.08 -1.34 -15.31
CA TYR A 96 -3.48 -0.94 -15.43
C TYR A 96 -3.59 0.54 -15.82
N ASP A 97 -4.60 0.84 -16.63
CA ASP A 97 -5.00 2.22 -16.91
C ASP A 97 -5.87 2.82 -15.79
N ASN A 98 -6.37 4.04 -16.02
CA ASN A 98 -7.22 4.74 -15.06
C ASN A 98 -8.58 4.05 -14.82
N ASN A 99 -9.03 3.21 -15.76
CA ASN A 99 -10.28 2.46 -15.67
C ASN A 99 -10.07 1.05 -15.09
N GLN A 100 -8.90 0.75 -14.53
CA GLN A 100 -8.53 -0.57 -13.99
C GLN A 100 -8.51 -1.67 -15.07
N VAL A 101 -8.36 -1.29 -16.34
CA VAL A 101 -8.19 -2.21 -17.44
C VAL A 101 -6.70 -2.51 -17.61
N SER A 102 -6.33 -3.80 -17.70
CA SER A 102 -4.94 -4.18 -17.97
C SER A 102 -4.56 -3.75 -19.39
N ARG A 103 -3.42 -3.05 -19.52
CA ARG A 103 -2.93 -2.51 -20.81
C ARG A 103 -1.63 -3.12 -21.26
N LEU A 104 -0.80 -3.54 -20.31
CA LEU A 104 0.47 -4.20 -20.59
C LEU A 104 0.63 -5.37 -19.64
N VAL A 105 0.96 -6.54 -20.18
CA VAL A 105 1.22 -7.76 -19.41
C VAL A 105 2.55 -8.35 -19.84
N LEU A 106 3.46 -8.53 -18.88
CA LEU A 106 4.66 -9.35 -19.00
C LEU A 106 4.39 -10.63 -18.25
N GLU A 107 4.53 -11.77 -18.89
CA GLU A 107 4.26 -13.06 -18.29
C GLU A 107 5.34 -14.10 -18.61
N LEU A 108 5.58 -14.96 -17.64
CA LEU A 108 6.35 -16.19 -17.78
C LEU A 108 5.46 -17.31 -17.26
N ILE A 109 4.93 -18.15 -18.15
CA ILE A 109 4.06 -19.27 -17.81
C ILE A 109 4.73 -20.53 -18.36
N ASP A 110 4.96 -21.53 -17.51
CA ASP A 110 5.63 -22.78 -17.89
C ASP A 110 6.95 -22.54 -18.64
N ASN A 111 7.76 -21.59 -18.18
CA ASN A 111 9.01 -21.13 -18.79
C ASN A 111 8.85 -20.47 -20.18
N GLN A 112 7.65 -20.09 -20.59
CA GLN A 112 7.40 -19.37 -21.83
C GLN A 112 7.18 -17.88 -21.56
N PRO A 113 8.10 -17.02 -21.96
CA PRO A 113 7.93 -15.58 -21.82
C PRO A 113 7.00 -15.02 -22.89
N ALA A 114 6.14 -14.08 -22.47
CA ALA A 114 5.34 -13.30 -23.40
C ALA A 114 5.17 -11.86 -22.92
N LEU A 115 5.02 -10.96 -23.89
CA LEU A 115 4.65 -9.57 -23.72
C LEU A 115 3.34 -9.34 -24.47
N LYS A 116 2.32 -8.83 -23.80
CA LYS A 116 1.02 -8.49 -24.38
C LYS A 116 0.71 -7.03 -24.17
N ILE A 117 0.37 -6.31 -25.24
CA ILE A 117 -0.12 -4.93 -25.22
C ILE A 117 -1.61 -4.97 -25.60
N ILE A 118 -2.48 -4.40 -24.75
CA ILE A 118 -3.93 -4.52 -24.87
C ILE A 118 -4.51 -3.14 -25.17
N GLY A 119 -5.10 -3.02 -26.36
CA GLY A 119 -5.90 -1.88 -26.79
C GLY A 119 -7.39 -2.08 -26.50
N GLU A 120 -8.21 -1.17 -26.99
CA GLU A 120 -9.68 -1.25 -26.87
C GLU A 120 -10.29 -2.24 -27.88
N GLN A 121 -9.67 -2.38 -29.05
CA GLN A 121 -10.18 -3.17 -30.17
C GLN A 121 -9.30 -4.37 -30.50
N GLY A 122 -8.41 -4.77 -29.59
CA GLY A 122 -7.53 -5.90 -29.80
C GLY A 122 -6.23 -5.80 -29.02
N SER A 123 -5.32 -6.72 -29.31
CA SER A 123 -4.02 -6.77 -28.62
C SER A 123 -2.89 -7.19 -29.54
N ALA A 124 -1.67 -6.79 -29.19
CA ALA A 124 -0.44 -7.31 -29.79
C ALA A 124 0.27 -8.22 -28.77
N LYS A 125 0.75 -9.37 -29.22
CA LYS A 125 1.47 -10.34 -28.38
C LYS A 125 2.82 -10.70 -29.03
N LEU A 126 3.90 -10.58 -28.26
CA LEU A 126 5.20 -11.18 -28.57
C LEU A 126 5.40 -12.35 -27.60
N ALA A 127 5.66 -13.52 -28.10
CA ALA A 127 5.86 -14.73 -27.29
C ALA A 127 7.00 -15.60 -27.85
N ILE A 128 7.54 -16.45 -27.01
CA ILE A 128 8.43 -17.53 -27.40
C ILE A 128 7.65 -18.85 -27.27
N ASN A 129 7.55 -19.59 -28.36
CA ASN A 129 6.88 -20.88 -28.38
C ASN A 129 7.73 -21.99 -27.74
N TYR A 130 7.15 -23.19 -27.56
CA TYR A 130 7.85 -24.37 -26.99
C TYR A 130 9.03 -24.85 -27.84
N ASP A 131 9.03 -24.57 -29.13
CA ASP A 131 10.14 -24.85 -30.06
C ASP A 131 11.25 -23.78 -30.01
N GLY A 132 11.07 -22.73 -29.19
CA GLY A 132 12.00 -21.61 -29.07
C GLY A 132 11.81 -20.54 -30.14
N ALA A 133 10.83 -20.66 -31.03
CA ALA A 133 10.56 -19.66 -32.05
C ALA A 133 9.87 -18.43 -31.43
N ALA A 134 10.36 -17.24 -31.79
CA ALA A 134 9.69 -15.98 -31.44
C ALA A 134 8.51 -15.76 -32.39
N VAL A 135 7.34 -15.44 -31.85
CA VAL A 135 6.13 -15.16 -32.62
C VAL A 135 5.57 -13.80 -32.20
N PHE A 136 5.36 -12.94 -33.19
CA PHE A 136 4.59 -11.72 -33.00
C PHE A 136 3.20 -11.89 -33.59
N SER A 137 2.15 -11.59 -32.82
CA SER A 137 0.75 -11.75 -33.24
C SER A 137 -0.04 -10.50 -32.94
N ILE A 138 -1.00 -10.18 -33.82
CA ILE A 138 -2.06 -9.20 -33.60
C ILE A 138 -3.37 -9.97 -33.46
N LEU A 139 -4.11 -9.68 -32.39
CA LEU A 139 -5.34 -10.35 -32.05
C LEU A 139 -6.50 -9.35 -32.04
N SER A 140 -7.68 -9.80 -32.45
CA SER A 140 -8.93 -9.07 -32.29
C SER A 140 -9.31 -8.89 -30.81
N ASP A 141 -10.38 -8.15 -30.55
CA ASP A 141 -11.03 -8.05 -29.25
C ASP A 141 -11.57 -9.39 -28.72
N GLN A 142 -11.91 -10.31 -29.64
CA GLN A 142 -12.35 -11.67 -29.32
C GLN A 142 -11.18 -12.64 -29.10
N GLY A 143 -9.93 -12.20 -29.28
CA GLY A 143 -8.72 -13.02 -29.11
C GLY A 143 -8.35 -13.86 -30.34
N GLU A 144 -8.99 -13.63 -31.50
CA GLU A 144 -8.65 -14.28 -32.76
C GLU A 144 -7.39 -13.65 -33.36
N ILE A 145 -6.50 -14.48 -33.92
CA ILE A 145 -5.29 -13.99 -34.59
C ILE A 145 -5.70 -13.36 -35.95
N ILE A 146 -5.52 -12.04 -36.03
CA ILE A 146 -5.70 -11.28 -37.26
C ILE A 146 -4.46 -11.41 -38.15
N TRP A 147 -3.29 -11.42 -37.53
CA TRP A 147 -2.00 -11.48 -38.19
C TRP A 147 -0.94 -12.07 -37.27
N SER A 148 -0.02 -12.84 -37.83
CA SER A 148 1.14 -13.32 -37.09
C SER A 148 2.37 -13.46 -38.01
N ALA A 149 3.54 -13.30 -37.45
CA ALA A 149 4.83 -13.58 -38.07
C ALA A 149 5.73 -14.35 -37.10
N PRO A 150 6.59 -15.24 -37.61
CA PRO A 150 7.66 -15.87 -36.84
C PRO A 150 8.69 -14.84 -36.38
#